data_244082f154c4e42902c30e7aef2f6867
#
_entry.id   244082f154c4e42902c30e7aef2f6867
#
_cell.length_a   1.000
_cell.length_b   1.000
_cell.length_c   1.000
_cell.angle_alpha   90.00
_cell.angle_beta   90.00
_cell.angle_gamma   90.00
#
_symmetry.space_group_name_H-M   'P 1'
#
loop_
_entity.id
_entity.type
_entity.pdbx_description
1 polymer ?
#
loop_
_entity_poly.entity_id
_entity_poly.type
_entity_poly.pdbx_seq_one_letter_code
_entity_poly.pdbx_strand_id
1 'polypeptide(L)'
;MKSALTYFKETCDNIEKEGLTKNEKIITTPQGAKVTLSDGREVINMCANNYLGLGNNEEVITAAKASYDSYGYGLSSVRFICGTQELHKNLEKKLSQFLGTEDTILYSSCFDANGGLFETLLTEADAVISDELNHASIIDGIRLCKAKRFRYRNNNMEDLRAKLEEAKDCRMKLIATDGVFSMDGIVADLKGICDLADEYDALVMVDDSHSAGFMGATGRGTAEYCGVSGRVDIITGTFGKALGGASGGFTSGRKEVIDLLRQRSRPYLFSNTLAPSVAAGSLKVLEMLENDFSLREKLFANTKLFAEKIKEVGLDVMDGGTPIIPVMLYDEHTAVEMAKRMMEKGVYVVAFSYPVVPRGKARIRTQLSAALSEEDILFIVECFRQVKEEMGL
;
A
#
# COMPACT_ATOMS: atom_id res chain seq x y z
N MET A 1 -39.70 5.70 -12.45
CA MET A 1 -38.47 5.35 -11.71
C MET A 1 -38.40 6.24 -10.47
N LYS A 2 -37.89 5.76 -9.32
CA LYS A 2 -37.68 6.65 -8.17
C LYS A 2 -36.67 7.74 -8.54
N SER A 3 -36.88 9.01 -8.15
CA SER A 3 -36.01 10.15 -8.49
C SER A 3 -34.53 9.91 -8.13
N ALA A 4 -34.26 9.24 -7.00
CA ALA A 4 -32.91 8.85 -6.62
C ALA A 4 -32.23 7.90 -7.64
N LEU A 5 -32.98 6.96 -8.23
CA LEU A 5 -32.44 6.04 -9.24
C LEU A 5 -32.14 6.79 -10.57
N THR A 6 -32.94 7.79 -10.90
CA THR A 6 -32.67 8.67 -12.05
C THR A 6 -31.38 9.44 -11.83
N TYR A 7 -31.21 10.05 -10.65
CA TYR A 7 -29.98 10.77 -10.29
C TYR A 7 -28.73 9.86 -10.34
N PHE A 8 -28.80 8.62 -9.80
CA PHE A 8 -27.68 7.68 -9.85
C PHE A 8 -27.33 7.32 -11.30
N LYS A 9 -28.36 7.08 -12.15
CA LYS A 9 -28.14 6.80 -13.57
C LYS A 9 -27.46 7.98 -14.27
N GLU A 10 -27.97 9.20 -14.10
CA GLU A 10 -27.39 10.40 -14.67
C GLU A 10 -25.94 10.63 -14.22
N THR A 11 -25.63 10.33 -12.94
CA THR A 11 -24.27 10.40 -12.41
C THR A 11 -23.35 9.39 -13.11
N CYS A 12 -23.79 8.14 -13.30
CA CYS A 12 -23.03 7.14 -14.05
C CYS A 12 -22.83 7.51 -15.52
N ASP A 13 -23.90 8.00 -16.17
CA ASP A 13 -23.86 8.45 -17.56
C ASP A 13 -22.87 9.64 -17.75
N ASN A 14 -22.76 10.52 -16.76
CA ASN A 14 -21.78 11.61 -16.76
C ASN A 14 -20.34 11.10 -16.59
N ILE A 15 -20.10 10.16 -15.67
CA ILE A 15 -18.79 9.50 -15.50
C ILE A 15 -18.35 8.85 -16.83
N GLU A 16 -19.28 8.21 -17.54
CA GLU A 16 -18.99 7.60 -18.84
C GLU A 16 -18.66 8.64 -19.90
N LYS A 17 -19.44 9.73 -20.00
CA LYS A 17 -19.20 10.84 -20.94
C LYS A 17 -17.87 11.54 -20.71
N GLU A 18 -17.44 11.63 -19.44
CA GLU A 18 -16.14 12.20 -19.06
C GLU A 18 -14.97 11.23 -19.28
N GLY A 19 -15.23 9.99 -19.74
CA GLY A 19 -14.19 8.97 -19.95
C GLY A 19 -13.57 8.44 -18.65
N LEU A 20 -14.24 8.63 -17.51
CA LEU A 20 -13.74 8.25 -16.17
C LEU A 20 -14.23 6.88 -15.71
N THR A 21 -14.95 6.14 -16.55
CA THR A 21 -15.45 4.80 -16.25
C THR A 21 -14.31 3.84 -15.97
N LYS A 22 -14.37 3.15 -14.83
CA LYS A 22 -13.39 2.11 -14.47
C LYS A 22 -13.89 0.75 -14.95
N ASN A 23 -13.20 0.20 -15.95
CA ASN A 23 -13.50 -1.12 -16.50
C ASN A 23 -12.55 -2.17 -15.92
N GLU A 24 -13.10 -3.18 -15.25
CA GLU A 24 -12.33 -4.30 -14.70
C GLU A 24 -11.87 -5.23 -15.82
N LYS A 25 -10.57 -5.59 -15.82
CA LYS A 25 -10.01 -6.62 -16.68
C LYS A 25 -10.06 -7.97 -15.97
N ILE A 26 -10.64 -8.98 -16.60
CA ILE A 26 -10.76 -10.30 -16.02
C ILE A 26 -9.49 -11.09 -16.34
N ILE A 27 -8.77 -11.49 -15.29
CA ILE A 27 -7.57 -12.34 -15.36
C ILE A 27 -8.00 -13.79 -15.14
N THR A 28 -7.53 -14.70 -15.97
CA THR A 28 -7.89 -16.14 -15.96
C THR A 28 -6.77 -17.04 -15.45
N THR A 29 -5.61 -16.47 -15.10
CA THR A 29 -4.45 -17.17 -14.54
C THR A 29 -4.17 -16.70 -13.10
N PRO A 30 -3.31 -17.39 -12.34
CA PRO A 30 -2.74 -16.83 -11.12
C PRO A 30 -2.01 -15.50 -11.39
N GLN A 31 -1.84 -14.68 -10.34
CA GLN A 31 -1.06 -13.46 -10.41
C GLN A 31 0.44 -13.77 -10.57
N GLY A 32 1.09 -13.08 -11.51
CA GLY A 32 2.50 -13.25 -11.81
C GLY A 32 3.05 -12.09 -12.63
N ALA A 33 4.27 -12.22 -13.13
CA ALA A 33 4.85 -11.28 -14.08
C ALA A 33 4.02 -11.22 -15.39
N LYS A 34 3.51 -12.36 -15.81
CA LYS A 34 2.60 -12.52 -16.98
C LYS A 34 1.26 -13.05 -16.51
N VAL A 35 0.19 -12.52 -17.08
CA VAL A 35 -1.18 -12.96 -16.80
C VAL A 35 -1.96 -13.07 -18.11
N THR A 36 -2.92 -14.01 -18.17
CA THR A 36 -3.82 -14.15 -19.32
C THR A 36 -5.15 -13.48 -19.00
N LEU A 37 -5.63 -12.66 -19.90
CA LEU A 37 -6.94 -12.02 -19.82
C LEU A 37 -8.05 -12.92 -20.37
N SER A 38 -9.31 -12.61 -20.06
CA SER A 38 -10.47 -13.38 -20.53
C SER A 38 -10.67 -13.39 -22.06
N ASP A 39 -10.03 -12.48 -22.78
CA ASP A 39 -9.99 -12.45 -24.25
C ASP A 39 -8.84 -13.31 -24.85
N GLY A 40 -8.10 -14.02 -24.02
CA GLY A 40 -7.02 -14.92 -24.40
C GLY A 40 -5.64 -14.26 -24.57
N ARG A 41 -5.52 -12.93 -24.42
CA ARG A 41 -4.23 -12.25 -24.50
C ARG A 41 -3.38 -12.51 -23.27
N GLU A 42 -2.13 -12.90 -23.47
CA GLU A 42 -1.11 -12.86 -22.42
C GLU A 42 -0.46 -11.48 -22.39
N VAL A 43 -0.33 -10.92 -21.21
CA VAL A 43 0.23 -9.56 -20.99
C VAL A 43 1.20 -9.55 -19.81
N ILE A 44 2.25 -8.72 -19.88
CA ILE A 44 3.15 -8.47 -18.75
C ILE A 44 2.46 -7.49 -17.81
N ASN A 45 2.37 -7.86 -16.54
CA ASN A 45 1.62 -7.11 -15.54
C ASN A 45 2.52 -6.12 -14.78
N MET A 46 2.33 -4.83 -15.06
CA MET A 46 3.05 -3.71 -14.46
C MET A 46 2.20 -2.90 -13.48
N CYS A 47 1.04 -3.40 -13.07
CA CYS A 47 0.13 -2.68 -12.17
C CYS A 47 -0.20 -3.41 -10.88
N ALA A 48 0.17 -4.70 -10.73
CA ALA A 48 -0.04 -5.43 -9.49
C ALA A 48 0.97 -5.02 -8.40
N ASN A 49 0.49 -4.91 -7.15
CA ASN A 49 1.36 -4.65 -5.99
C ASN A 49 2.14 -5.91 -5.54
N ASN A 50 2.47 -6.80 -6.46
CA ASN A 50 3.14 -8.07 -6.21
C ASN A 50 4.67 -7.92 -6.25
N TYR A 51 5.19 -7.00 -5.42
CA TYR A 51 6.60 -6.55 -5.43
C TYR A 51 7.61 -7.71 -5.41
N LEU A 52 7.40 -8.68 -4.54
CA LEU A 52 8.29 -9.83 -4.37
C LEU A 52 7.89 -11.05 -5.20
N GLY A 53 6.81 -10.96 -5.99
CA GLY A 53 6.33 -12.07 -6.82
C GLY A 53 5.70 -13.22 -6.04
N LEU A 54 5.34 -13.02 -4.78
CA LEU A 54 4.89 -14.08 -3.87
C LEU A 54 3.42 -14.49 -4.03
N GLY A 55 2.62 -13.75 -4.80
CA GLY A 55 1.19 -14.00 -4.96
C GLY A 55 0.83 -15.36 -5.57
N ASN A 56 1.80 -16.04 -6.22
CA ASN A 56 1.67 -17.40 -6.75
C ASN A 56 2.87 -18.29 -6.40
N ASN A 57 3.52 -18.04 -5.24
CA ASN A 57 4.66 -18.83 -4.80
C ASN A 57 4.20 -20.19 -4.25
N GLU A 58 4.87 -21.28 -4.65
CA GLU A 58 4.49 -22.65 -4.30
C GLU A 58 4.59 -22.93 -2.80
N GLU A 59 5.59 -22.39 -2.09
CA GLU A 59 5.74 -22.58 -0.65
C GLU A 59 4.63 -21.88 0.13
N VAL A 60 4.26 -20.67 -0.30
CA VAL A 60 3.15 -19.91 0.29
C VAL A 60 1.82 -20.63 0.05
N ILE A 61 1.58 -21.11 -1.17
CA ILE A 61 0.39 -21.90 -1.53
C ILE A 61 0.32 -23.18 -0.71
N THR A 62 1.43 -23.90 -0.56
CA THR A 62 1.52 -25.14 0.22
C THR A 62 1.19 -24.90 1.69
N ALA A 63 1.74 -23.85 2.30
CA ALA A 63 1.42 -23.47 3.67
C ALA A 63 -0.06 -23.10 3.85
N ALA A 64 -0.62 -22.35 2.90
CA ALA A 64 -2.03 -22.00 2.90
C ALA A 64 -2.94 -23.24 2.77
N LYS A 65 -2.60 -24.20 1.88
CA LYS A 65 -3.35 -25.45 1.73
C LYS A 65 -3.30 -26.31 3.00
N ALA A 66 -2.14 -26.48 3.59
CA ALA A 66 -1.99 -27.26 4.82
C ALA A 66 -2.82 -26.70 5.99
N SER A 67 -3.06 -25.39 6.00
CA SER A 67 -3.88 -24.76 7.03
C SER A 67 -5.37 -25.16 6.99
N TYR A 68 -5.89 -25.57 5.84
CA TYR A 68 -7.27 -26.05 5.74
C TYR A 68 -7.49 -27.34 6.53
N ASP A 69 -6.51 -28.23 6.55
CA ASP A 69 -6.59 -29.49 7.30
C ASP A 69 -6.57 -29.27 8.82
N SER A 70 -5.78 -28.29 9.29
CA SER A 70 -5.56 -28.04 10.72
C SER A 70 -6.53 -27.00 11.31
N TYR A 71 -6.91 -25.99 10.54
CA TYR A 71 -7.64 -24.81 11.03
C TYR A 71 -8.96 -24.54 10.31
N GLY A 72 -9.27 -25.29 9.25
CA GLY A 72 -10.51 -25.14 8.47
C GLY A 72 -10.50 -23.91 7.55
N TYR A 73 -11.66 -23.65 6.93
CA TYR A 73 -11.82 -22.57 5.95
C TYR A 73 -11.93 -21.18 6.59
N GLY A 74 -12.64 -21.05 7.68
CA GLY A 74 -12.91 -19.77 8.34
C GLY A 74 -13.42 -19.91 9.76
N LEU A 75 -13.47 -18.80 10.50
CA LEU A 75 -13.79 -18.79 11.93
C LEU A 75 -15.26 -18.55 12.23
N SER A 76 -16.01 -18.00 11.29
CA SER A 76 -17.42 -17.58 11.49
C SER A 76 -17.63 -16.67 12.71
N SER A 77 -16.59 -15.91 13.09
CA SER A 77 -16.58 -15.09 14.31
C SER A 77 -15.56 -13.98 14.24
N VAL A 78 -15.73 -13.01 15.11
CA VAL A 78 -14.75 -11.95 15.42
C VAL A 78 -13.76 -12.45 16.49
N ARG A 79 -12.62 -11.75 16.59
CA ARG A 79 -11.46 -12.18 17.39
C ARG A 79 -11.76 -12.47 18.87
N PHE A 80 -12.52 -11.61 19.55
CA PHE A 80 -12.71 -11.71 21.00
C PHE A 80 -13.79 -12.71 21.43
N ILE A 81 -14.68 -13.12 20.52
CA ILE A 81 -15.73 -14.10 20.83
C ILE A 81 -15.16 -15.53 20.75
N CYS A 82 -14.95 -16.04 19.52
CA CYS A 82 -14.37 -17.36 19.28
C CYS A 82 -13.54 -17.41 17.97
N GLY A 83 -13.21 -16.27 17.40
CA GLY A 83 -12.49 -16.14 16.13
C GLY A 83 -10.97 -16.00 16.27
N THR A 84 -10.36 -16.46 17.37
CA THR A 84 -8.92 -16.45 17.55
C THR A 84 -8.37 -17.87 17.61
N GLN A 85 -7.54 -18.23 16.65
CA GLN A 85 -6.77 -19.46 16.64
C GLN A 85 -5.29 -19.17 17.00
N GLU A 86 -4.56 -20.20 17.38
CA GLU A 86 -3.11 -20.13 17.65
C GLU A 86 -2.34 -19.47 16.48
N LEU A 87 -2.73 -19.80 15.25
CA LEU A 87 -2.15 -19.27 14.02
C LEU A 87 -2.15 -17.74 13.96
N HIS A 88 -3.22 -17.10 14.42
CA HIS A 88 -3.29 -15.62 14.47
C HIS A 88 -2.31 -15.05 15.49
N LYS A 89 -2.17 -15.68 16.65
CA LYS A 89 -1.22 -15.25 17.69
C LYS A 89 0.23 -15.44 17.25
N ASN A 90 0.49 -16.53 16.52
CA ASN A 90 1.81 -16.79 15.94
C ASN A 90 2.18 -15.74 14.89
N LEU A 91 1.22 -15.35 14.02
CA LEU A 91 1.43 -14.29 13.03
C LEU A 91 1.66 -12.92 13.71
N GLU A 92 0.87 -12.56 14.72
CA GLU A 92 1.06 -11.32 15.49
C GLU A 92 2.46 -11.27 16.11
N LYS A 93 2.88 -12.34 16.78
CA LYS A 93 4.21 -12.43 17.37
C LYS A 93 5.33 -12.35 16.32
N LYS A 94 5.17 -13.06 15.20
CA LYS A 94 6.17 -13.07 14.12
C LYS A 94 6.33 -11.69 13.47
N LEU A 95 5.21 -10.98 13.26
CA LEU A 95 5.23 -9.61 12.74
C LEU A 95 5.93 -8.64 13.69
N SER A 96 5.64 -8.71 15.00
CA SER A 96 6.31 -7.86 15.99
C SER A 96 7.83 -8.09 15.97
N GLN A 97 8.27 -9.35 15.86
CA GLN A 97 9.69 -9.69 15.75
C GLN A 97 10.31 -9.16 14.45
N PHE A 98 9.59 -9.32 13.32
CA PHE A 98 10.04 -8.85 12.02
C PHE A 98 10.15 -7.33 11.96
N LEU A 99 9.17 -6.59 12.47
CA LEU A 99 9.15 -5.12 12.45
C LEU A 99 9.95 -4.48 13.59
N GLY A 100 10.35 -5.26 14.61
CA GLY A 100 11.06 -4.74 15.78
C GLY A 100 10.16 -3.93 16.71
N THR A 101 8.88 -4.29 16.81
CA THR A 101 7.86 -3.66 17.66
C THR A 101 7.50 -4.51 18.87
N GLU A 102 6.72 -3.96 19.81
CA GLU A 102 6.39 -4.64 21.06
C GLU A 102 5.21 -5.61 20.91
N ASP A 103 4.17 -5.25 20.13
CA ASP A 103 3.02 -6.13 19.88
C ASP A 103 2.38 -5.79 18.52
N THR A 104 1.48 -6.68 18.06
CA THR A 104 0.78 -6.56 16.77
C THR A 104 -0.66 -7.04 16.91
N ILE A 105 -1.57 -6.41 16.16
CA ILE A 105 -2.99 -6.76 16.03
C ILE A 105 -3.35 -6.92 14.55
N LEU A 106 -4.11 -7.96 14.20
CA LEU A 106 -4.52 -8.28 12.84
C LEU A 106 -5.91 -7.75 12.51
N TYR A 107 -6.09 -7.33 11.26
CA TYR A 107 -7.36 -6.87 10.69
C TYR A 107 -7.66 -7.58 9.36
N SER A 108 -8.90 -7.47 8.89
CA SER A 108 -9.33 -8.00 7.58
C SER A 108 -8.69 -7.25 6.39
N SER A 109 -8.25 -6.01 6.60
CA SER A 109 -7.49 -5.21 5.64
C SER A 109 -6.68 -4.12 6.36
N CYS A 110 -5.70 -3.51 5.68
CA CYS A 110 -5.04 -2.31 6.19
C CYS A 110 -5.99 -1.10 6.17
N PHE A 111 -7.00 -1.10 5.31
CA PHE A 111 -8.06 -0.09 5.34
C PHE A 111 -8.80 -0.12 6.69
N ASP A 112 -9.14 -1.33 7.19
CA ASP A 112 -9.74 -1.53 8.51
C ASP A 112 -8.77 -1.15 9.65
N ALA A 113 -7.49 -1.48 9.52
CA ALA A 113 -6.47 -1.10 10.49
C ALA A 113 -6.41 0.43 10.66
N ASN A 114 -6.29 1.17 9.56
CA ASN A 114 -6.28 2.64 9.56
C ASN A 114 -7.64 3.22 9.99
N GLY A 115 -8.75 2.63 9.54
CA GLY A 115 -10.10 3.05 9.92
C GLY A 115 -10.38 2.92 11.40
N GLY A 116 -9.81 1.92 12.06
CA GLY A 116 -10.00 1.66 13.49
C GLY A 116 -8.98 2.31 14.42
N LEU A 117 -7.97 3.02 13.88
CA LEU A 117 -6.87 3.57 14.65
C LEU A 117 -7.24 4.88 15.34
N PHE A 118 -7.57 5.89 14.57
CA PHE A 118 -7.65 7.28 15.05
C PHE A 118 -8.80 7.51 16.03
N GLU A 119 -10.01 7.01 15.74
CA GLU A 119 -11.16 7.14 16.64
C GLU A 119 -10.99 6.36 17.97
N THR A 120 -10.13 5.32 17.95
CA THR A 120 -9.84 4.54 19.15
C THR A 120 -8.86 5.23 20.07
N LEU A 121 -7.83 5.86 19.50
CA LEU A 121 -6.72 6.45 20.27
C LEU A 121 -6.98 7.90 20.68
N LEU A 122 -7.69 8.67 19.85
CA LEU A 122 -7.79 10.11 19.94
C LEU A 122 -9.21 10.58 20.28
N THR A 123 -9.28 11.69 21.03
CA THR A 123 -10.51 12.38 21.41
C THR A 123 -10.50 13.83 20.93
N GLU A 124 -11.54 14.61 21.22
CA GLU A 124 -11.61 16.05 20.93
C GLU A 124 -10.54 16.89 21.63
N ALA A 125 -9.87 16.37 22.67
CA ALA A 125 -8.76 17.05 23.37
C ALA A 125 -7.42 16.90 22.63
N ASP A 126 -7.35 16.06 21.62
CA ASP A 126 -6.14 15.64 20.93
C ASP A 126 -6.04 16.24 19.52
N ALA A 127 -4.89 16.08 18.88
CA ALA A 127 -4.63 16.49 17.50
C ALA A 127 -4.10 15.33 16.65
N VAL A 128 -4.51 15.30 15.39
CA VAL A 128 -3.89 14.50 14.34
C VAL A 128 -3.32 15.42 13.26
N ILE A 129 -2.04 15.24 12.93
CA ILE A 129 -1.31 16.02 11.93
C ILE A 129 -0.97 15.07 10.77
N SER A 130 -1.67 15.22 9.64
CA SER A 130 -1.63 14.29 8.51
C SER A 130 -0.90 14.88 7.32
N ASP A 131 -0.03 14.08 6.67
CA ASP A 131 0.49 14.43 5.35
C ASP A 131 -0.67 14.54 4.34
N GLU A 132 -0.58 15.50 3.42
CA GLU A 132 -1.66 15.78 2.47
C GLU A 132 -1.86 14.69 1.40
N LEU A 133 -0.83 13.88 1.13
CA LEU A 133 -0.87 12.79 0.15
C LEU A 133 -1.11 11.42 0.75
N ASN A 134 -1.45 11.35 2.03
CA ASN A 134 -1.76 10.08 2.70
C ASN A 134 -2.84 9.29 1.97
N HIS A 135 -2.75 7.97 2.07
CA HIS A 135 -3.72 7.03 1.52
C HIS A 135 -5.14 7.30 2.02
N ALA A 136 -6.13 7.03 1.16
CA ALA A 136 -7.56 7.24 1.46
C ALA A 136 -8.01 6.62 2.79
N SER A 137 -7.48 5.46 3.17
CA SER A 137 -7.80 4.80 4.44
C SER A 137 -7.38 5.61 5.67
N ILE A 138 -6.24 6.31 5.61
CA ILE A 138 -5.79 7.23 6.67
C ILE A 138 -6.72 8.44 6.73
N ILE A 139 -7.02 9.03 5.56
CA ILE A 139 -7.92 10.19 5.46
C ILE A 139 -9.30 9.83 6.03
N ASP A 140 -9.86 8.69 5.66
CA ASP A 140 -11.17 8.24 6.12
C ASP A 140 -11.16 7.87 7.61
N GLY A 141 -10.10 7.21 8.09
CA GLY A 141 -9.90 6.94 9.52
C GLY A 141 -9.86 8.23 10.35
N ILE A 142 -9.16 9.25 9.85
CA ILE A 142 -9.13 10.58 10.49
C ILE A 142 -10.51 11.25 10.45
N ARG A 143 -11.31 11.06 9.39
CA ARG A 143 -12.69 11.60 9.31
C ARG A 143 -13.62 11.01 10.37
N LEU A 144 -13.42 9.77 10.79
CA LEU A 144 -14.19 9.13 11.85
C LEU A 144 -13.79 9.65 13.25
N CYS A 145 -12.60 10.19 13.40
CA CYS A 145 -12.05 10.68 14.65
C CYS A 145 -12.61 12.07 15.02
N LYS A 146 -12.71 12.37 16.32
CA LYS A 146 -13.13 13.67 16.85
C LYS A 146 -11.98 14.63 17.14
N ALA A 147 -10.73 14.19 17.02
CA ALA A 147 -9.55 15.01 17.25
C ALA A 147 -9.49 16.22 16.31
N LYS A 148 -8.80 17.27 16.72
CA LYS A 148 -8.48 18.39 15.84
C LYS A 148 -7.60 17.90 14.70
N ARG A 149 -7.93 18.33 13.46
CA ARG A 149 -7.28 17.83 12.24
C ARG A 149 -6.44 18.92 11.64
N PHE A 150 -5.15 18.63 11.47
CA PHE A 150 -4.20 19.46 10.78
C PHE A 150 -3.65 18.70 9.58
N ARG A 151 -3.40 19.38 8.48
CA ARG A 151 -2.81 18.81 7.27
C ARG A 151 -1.59 19.62 6.90
N TYR A 152 -0.46 18.96 6.67
CA TYR A 152 0.76 19.57 6.19
C TYR A 152 1.08 19.12 4.77
N ARG A 153 1.79 19.97 4.03
CA ARG A 153 2.23 19.69 2.65
C ARG A 153 3.19 18.51 2.62
N ASN A 154 3.05 17.67 1.60
CA ASN A 154 3.83 16.44 1.47
C ASN A 154 5.34 16.68 1.68
N ASN A 155 5.91 15.89 2.59
CA ASN A 155 7.34 15.95 2.97
C ASN A 155 7.88 17.35 3.34
N ASN A 156 7.03 18.28 3.74
CA ASN A 156 7.44 19.62 4.12
C ASN A 156 7.57 19.76 5.63
N MET A 157 8.79 19.67 6.14
CA MET A 157 9.07 19.72 7.59
C MET A 157 8.83 21.10 8.23
N GLU A 158 8.94 22.19 7.46
CA GLU A 158 8.60 23.54 7.94
C GLU A 158 7.09 23.67 8.19
N ASP A 159 6.28 23.15 7.23
CA ASP A 159 4.84 23.15 7.37
C ASP A 159 4.37 22.20 8.48
N LEU A 160 5.01 21.01 8.60
CA LEU A 160 4.76 20.10 9.72
C LEU A 160 5.05 20.78 11.07
N ARG A 161 6.16 21.47 11.21
CA ARG A 161 6.50 22.25 12.42
C ARG A 161 5.43 23.31 12.72
N ALA A 162 4.99 24.04 11.71
CA ALA A 162 3.93 25.04 11.89
C ALA A 162 2.63 24.41 12.39
N LYS A 163 2.25 23.21 11.88
CA LYS A 163 1.06 22.49 12.33
C LYS A 163 1.20 21.92 13.75
N LEU A 164 2.38 21.48 14.12
CA LEU A 164 2.66 21.04 15.49
C LEU A 164 2.59 22.21 16.47
N GLU A 165 3.08 23.41 16.12
CA GLU A 165 2.95 24.61 16.91
C GLU A 165 1.48 25.05 17.05
N GLU A 166 0.66 24.96 15.98
CA GLU A 166 -0.78 25.19 16.04
C GLU A 166 -1.50 24.20 16.98
N ALA A 167 -0.96 22.98 17.12
CA ALA A 167 -1.51 21.89 17.93
C ALA A 167 -0.91 21.81 19.35
N LYS A 168 -0.01 22.72 19.77
CA LYS A 168 0.77 22.61 21.00
C LYS A 168 -0.05 22.45 22.27
N ASP A 169 -1.23 23.09 22.34
CA ASP A 169 -2.13 23.04 23.48
C ASP A 169 -3.02 21.81 23.53
N CYS A 170 -2.94 20.92 22.54
CA CYS A 170 -3.65 19.66 22.55
C CYS A 170 -2.98 18.67 23.51
N ARG A 171 -3.80 17.86 24.19
CA ARG A 171 -3.32 16.90 25.18
C ARG A 171 -2.32 15.90 24.56
N MET A 172 -2.62 15.42 23.38
CA MET A 172 -1.80 14.46 22.64
C MET A 172 -1.77 14.85 21.17
N LYS A 173 -0.64 14.60 20.51
CA LYS A 173 -0.44 14.84 19.08
C LYS A 173 -0.03 13.54 18.40
N LEU A 174 -0.65 13.21 17.26
CA LEU A 174 -0.29 12.08 16.44
C LEU A 174 0.02 12.55 15.01
N ILE A 175 1.26 12.36 14.56
CA ILE A 175 1.67 12.59 13.19
C ILE A 175 1.38 11.33 12.41
N ALA A 176 0.68 11.43 11.26
CA ALA A 176 0.33 10.31 10.42
C ALA A 176 0.84 10.51 8.99
N THR A 177 1.56 9.52 8.45
CA THR A 177 2.09 9.53 7.10
C THR A 177 2.09 8.14 6.47
N ASP A 178 1.99 8.06 5.12
CA ASP A 178 2.47 6.89 4.39
C ASP A 178 4.00 6.83 4.50
N GLY A 179 4.58 5.65 4.58
CA GLY A 179 6.03 5.46 4.52
C GLY A 179 6.54 5.62 3.09
N VAL A 180 5.82 5.03 2.12
CA VAL A 180 5.99 5.22 0.67
C VAL A 180 4.65 5.64 0.08
N PHE A 181 4.62 6.81 -0.54
CA PHE A 181 3.41 7.35 -1.17
C PHE A 181 3.08 6.59 -2.46
N SER A 182 1.94 5.92 -2.46
CA SER A 182 1.57 4.90 -3.45
C SER A 182 1.45 5.39 -4.89
N MET A 183 1.17 6.69 -5.11
CA MET A 183 1.00 7.27 -6.45
C MET A 183 2.29 7.87 -7.00
N ASP A 184 3.25 8.18 -6.13
CA ASP A 184 4.45 8.93 -6.47
C ASP A 184 5.74 8.11 -6.30
N GLY A 185 5.71 7.03 -5.50
CA GLY A 185 6.89 6.23 -5.18
C GLY A 185 7.91 6.96 -4.30
N ILE A 186 7.52 8.07 -3.69
CA ILE A 186 8.38 8.89 -2.83
C ILE A 186 8.36 8.33 -1.40
N VAL A 187 9.51 8.30 -0.74
CA VAL A 187 9.65 7.92 0.66
C VAL A 187 9.42 9.14 1.55
N ALA A 188 8.71 8.96 2.65
CA ALA A 188 8.53 10.00 3.66
C ALA A 188 9.86 10.35 4.35
N ASP A 189 10.06 11.64 4.67
CA ASP A 189 11.20 12.09 5.50
C ASP A 189 10.95 11.70 6.97
N LEU A 190 11.02 10.39 7.25
CA LEU A 190 10.78 9.89 8.61
C LEU A 190 11.79 10.41 9.63
N LYS A 191 13.02 10.74 9.18
CA LYS A 191 14.00 11.32 10.10
C LYS A 191 13.54 12.69 10.56
N GLY A 192 13.18 13.58 9.64
CA GLY A 192 12.66 14.90 9.96
C GLY A 192 11.36 14.83 10.76
N ILE A 193 10.45 13.91 10.42
CA ILE A 193 9.20 13.68 11.15
C ILE A 193 9.48 13.26 12.60
N CYS A 194 10.37 12.28 12.83
CA CYS A 194 10.70 11.81 14.16
C CYS A 194 11.44 12.89 14.99
N ASP A 195 12.33 13.69 14.36
CA ASP A 195 13.01 14.79 15.05
C ASP A 195 12.00 15.84 15.54
N LEU A 196 10.99 16.17 14.74
CA LEU A 196 9.90 17.05 15.15
C LEU A 196 8.97 16.40 16.18
N ALA A 197 8.71 15.10 16.05
CA ALA A 197 7.89 14.38 17.03
C ALA A 197 8.52 14.41 18.43
N ASP A 198 9.84 14.19 18.53
CA ASP A 198 10.58 14.29 19.79
C ASP A 198 10.53 15.72 20.37
N GLU A 199 10.65 16.76 19.53
CA GLU A 199 10.60 18.16 19.96
C GLU A 199 9.23 18.57 20.51
N TYR A 200 8.14 18.05 19.92
CA TYR A 200 6.76 18.44 20.27
C TYR A 200 6.00 17.41 21.13
N ASP A 201 6.68 16.37 21.61
CA ASP A 201 6.07 15.25 22.35
C ASP A 201 4.87 14.68 21.60
N ALA A 202 5.12 14.24 20.35
CA ALA A 202 4.12 13.68 19.46
C ALA A 202 4.42 12.21 19.15
N LEU A 203 3.36 11.41 18.97
CA LEU A 203 3.46 10.04 18.44
C LEU A 203 3.61 10.07 16.93
N VAL A 204 4.29 9.07 16.38
CA VAL A 204 4.46 8.86 14.92
C VAL A 204 3.78 7.58 14.48
N MET A 205 2.86 7.71 13.53
CA MET A 205 2.22 6.61 12.81
C MET A 205 2.65 6.60 11.35
N VAL A 206 3.08 5.42 10.87
CA VAL A 206 3.49 5.19 9.48
C VAL A 206 2.68 4.04 8.88
N ASP A 207 2.10 4.26 7.69
CA ASP A 207 1.56 3.17 6.87
C ASP A 207 2.66 2.63 5.94
N ASP A 208 3.14 1.44 6.25
CA ASP A 208 4.20 0.75 5.51
C ASP A 208 3.65 -0.28 4.49
N SER A 209 2.43 -0.10 4.02
CA SER A 209 1.81 -0.99 3.04
C SER A 209 2.56 -1.09 1.70
N HIS A 210 3.34 -0.08 1.35
CA HIS A 210 4.17 -0.04 0.13
C HIS A 210 5.68 -0.18 0.41
N SER A 211 6.06 -0.73 1.56
CA SER A 211 7.47 -0.80 1.98
C SER A 211 7.79 -2.04 2.82
N ALA A 212 6.90 -2.45 3.74
CA ALA A 212 7.09 -3.64 4.55
C ALA A 212 7.25 -4.89 3.66
N GLY A 213 8.32 -5.64 3.90
CA GLY A 213 8.74 -6.81 3.16
C GLY A 213 9.94 -6.58 2.23
N PHE A 214 10.26 -5.32 1.85
CA PHE A 214 11.37 -5.08 0.92
C PHE A 214 12.20 -3.80 1.16
N MET A 215 11.65 -2.73 1.77
CA MET A 215 12.42 -1.52 2.07
C MET A 215 13.31 -1.72 3.30
N GLY A 216 14.47 -1.06 3.29
CA GLY A 216 15.47 -1.17 4.36
C GLY A 216 16.48 -2.31 4.15
N ALA A 217 17.48 -2.44 5.00
CA ALA A 217 18.56 -3.41 4.87
C ALA A 217 18.06 -4.87 4.97
N THR A 218 17.04 -5.12 5.77
CA THR A 218 16.44 -6.46 5.98
C THR A 218 14.97 -6.55 5.57
N GLY A 219 14.42 -5.50 4.92
CA GLY A 219 13.05 -5.48 4.41
C GLY A 219 12.00 -5.10 5.45
N ARG A 220 12.39 -4.49 6.57
CA ARG A 220 11.48 -4.17 7.68
C ARG A 220 10.65 -2.91 7.46
N GLY A 221 10.80 -2.25 6.33
CA GLY A 221 10.03 -1.08 5.98
C GLY A 221 10.78 0.24 6.06
N THR A 222 10.03 1.34 6.02
CA THR A 222 10.61 2.68 5.91
C THR A 222 11.32 3.16 7.17
N ALA A 223 10.92 2.71 8.36
CA ALA A 223 11.63 3.05 9.59
C ALA A 223 13.08 2.53 9.58
N GLU A 224 13.31 1.31 9.07
CA GLU A 224 14.65 0.76 8.86
C GLU A 224 15.39 1.52 7.76
N TYR A 225 14.73 1.76 6.62
CA TYR A 225 15.31 2.45 5.49
C TYR A 225 15.80 3.87 5.84
N CYS A 226 15.04 4.60 6.63
CA CYS A 226 15.38 5.97 7.07
C CYS A 226 16.28 6.02 8.32
N GLY A 227 16.67 4.87 8.90
CA GLY A 227 17.52 4.80 10.09
C GLY A 227 16.85 5.29 11.37
N VAL A 228 15.52 5.17 11.48
CA VAL A 228 14.71 5.61 12.62
C VAL A 228 13.98 4.46 13.31
N SER A 229 14.48 3.23 13.17
CA SER A 229 13.93 2.07 13.88
C SER A 229 13.79 2.33 15.39
N GLY A 230 12.63 2.01 15.95
CA GLY A 230 12.31 2.24 17.38
C GLY A 230 11.80 3.66 17.70
N ARG A 231 11.81 4.61 16.75
CA ARG A 231 11.25 5.96 16.92
C ARG A 231 9.84 6.12 16.34
N VAL A 232 9.37 5.15 15.54
CA VAL A 232 8.00 5.07 15.05
C VAL A 232 7.17 4.30 16.05
N ASP A 233 6.08 4.88 16.53
CA ASP A 233 5.25 4.31 17.60
C ASP A 233 4.21 3.33 17.07
N ILE A 234 3.71 3.57 15.84
CA ILE A 234 2.63 2.82 15.23
C ILE A 234 2.97 2.57 13.76
N ILE A 235 3.00 1.31 13.37
CA ILE A 235 3.17 0.89 11.97
C ILE A 235 1.90 0.17 11.54
N THR A 236 1.26 0.61 10.46
CA THR A 236 0.22 -0.17 9.79
C THR A 236 0.75 -0.77 8.51
N GLY A 237 0.13 -1.85 8.05
CA GLY A 237 0.56 -2.52 6.83
C GLY A 237 -0.44 -3.56 6.34
N THR A 238 -0.16 -4.14 5.18
CA THR A 238 -1.04 -5.07 4.49
C THR A 238 -0.34 -6.37 4.11
N PHE A 239 -1.09 -7.48 4.17
CA PHE A 239 -0.68 -8.75 3.56
C PHE A 239 -1.06 -8.84 2.07
N GLY A 240 -1.78 -7.86 1.55
CA GLY A 240 -2.26 -7.82 0.16
C GLY A 240 -1.23 -7.34 -0.87
N LYS A 241 0.04 -7.16 -0.47
CA LYS A 241 1.12 -6.68 -1.35
C LYS A 241 2.37 -7.54 -1.19
N ALA A 242 3.52 -6.96 -0.82
CA ALA A 242 4.79 -7.68 -0.67
C ALA A 242 4.74 -8.84 0.34
N LEU A 243 3.92 -8.73 1.38
CA LEU A 243 3.78 -9.76 2.40
C LEU A 243 2.81 -10.90 2.00
N GLY A 244 2.82 -11.32 0.74
CA GLY A 244 2.12 -12.50 0.22
C GLY A 244 1.09 -12.21 -0.87
N GLY A 245 0.53 -11.01 -0.96
CA GLY A 245 -0.38 -10.61 -2.04
C GLY A 245 -1.83 -11.06 -1.88
N ALA A 246 -2.23 -11.61 -0.73
CA ALA A 246 -3.60 -12.06 -0.49
C ALA A 246 -4.50 -10.92 0.02
N SER A 247 -4.87 -10.93 1.27
CA SER A 247 -5.70 -9.91 1.93
C SER A 247 -5.31 -9.80 3.40
N GLY A 248 -5.92 -8.86 4.11
CA GLY A 248 -5.62 -8.64 5.52
C GLY A 248 -4.69 -7.45 5.75
N GLY A 249 -4.63 -7.02 6.98
CA GLY A 249 -3.78 -5.94 7.44
C GLY A 249 -3.43 -6.08 8.90
N PHE A 250 -2.59 -5.18 9.37
CA PHE A 250 -2.13 -5.18 10.75
C PHE A 250 -1.84 -3.76 11.24
N THR A 251 -1.87 -3.61 12.56
CA THR A 251 -1.23 -2.51 13.27
C THR A 251 -0.21 -3.11 14.22
N SER A 252 1.01 -2.61 14.21
CA SER A 252 2.13 -3.05 15.03
C SER A 252 2.77 -1.85 15.71
N GLY A 253 3.22 -1.96 16.96
CA GLY A 253 3.78 -0.80 17.66
C GLY A 253 3.91 -0.98 19.16
N ARG A 254 3.74 0.13 19.89
CA ARG A 254 3.80 0.15 21.35
C ARG A 254 2.69 -0.71 21.94
N LYS A 255 3.03 -1.45 23.00
CA LYS A 255 2.09 -2.40 23.63
C LYS A 255 0.81 -1.73 24.10
N GLU A 256 0.88 -0.55 24.69
CA GLU A 256 -0.27 0.21 25.21
C GLU A 256 -1.25 0.59 24.08
N VAL A 257 -0.72 0.95 22.92
CA VAL A 257 -1.50 1.22 21.70
C VAL A 257 -2.25 -0.03 21.25
N ILE A 258 -1.52 -1.13 21.12
CA ILE A 258 -2.10 -2.40 20.65
C ILE A 258 -3.12 -2.96 21.64
N ASP A 259 -2.85 -2.88 22.94
CA ASP A 259 -3.80 -3.30 23.98
C ASP A 259 -5.11 -2.49 23.89
N LEU A 260 -5.03 -1.16 23.70
CA LEU A 260 -6.22 -0.31 23.56
C LEU A 260 -7.00 -0.62 22.28
N LEU A 261 -6.31 -0.84 21.15
CA LEU A 261 -6.93 -1.24 19.89
C LEU A 261 -7.67 -2.58 20.02
N ARG A 262 -7.11 -3.56 20.73
CA ARG A 262 -7.77 -4.85 20.99
C ARG A 262 -9.10 -4.69 21.74
N GLN A 263 -9.20 -3.68 22.62
CA GLN A 263 -10.39 -3.46 23.45
C GLN A 263 -11.46 -2.61 22.77
N ARG A 264 -11.07 -1.71 21.83
CA ARG A 264 -11.97 -0.65 21.36
C ARG A 264 -12.03 -0.44 19.86
N SER A 265 -11.05 -0.93 19.08
CA SER A 265 -11.05 -0.74 17.63
C SER A 265 -12.26 -1.44 16.98
N ARG A 266 -13.17 -0.65 16.45
CA ARG A 266 -14.44 -1.17 15.90
C ARG A 266 -14.26 -2.18 14.78
N PRO A 267 -13.38 -1.98 13.77
CA PRO A 267 -13.13 -2.99 12.75
C PRO A 267 -12.61 -4.31 13.34
N TYR A 268 -11.80 -4.27 14.39
CA TYR A 268 -11.34 -5.48 15.07
C TYR A 268 -12.44 -6.19 15.84
N LEU A 269 -13.30 -5.42 16.51
CA LEU A 269 -14.38 -6.00 17.35
C LEU A 269 -15.55 -6.53 16.54
N PHE A 270 -15.80 -6.01 15.33
CA PHE A 270 -17.04 -6.25 14.60
C PHE A 270 -16.85 -6.86 13.20
N SER A 271 -15.64 -6.90 12.65
CA SER A 271 -15.33 -7.63 11.42
C SER A 271 -14.84 -9.04 11.71
N ASN A 272 -15.18 -9.99 10.83
CA ASN A 272 -14.69 -11.35 10.92
C ASN A 272 -13.16 -11.42 10.86
N THR A 273 -12.63 -12.41 11.57
CA THR A 273 -11.21 -12.70 11.66
C THR A 273 -10.59 -13.01 10.28
N LEU A 274 -9.35 -12.61 10.11
CA LEU A 274 -8.52 -13.02 8.97
C LEU A 274 -8.55 -14.54 8.77
N ALA A 275 -8.78 -14.98 7.53
CA ALA A 275 -8.89 -16.41 7.22
C ALA A 275 -7.60 -17.18 7.57
N PRO A 276 -7.71 -18.41 8.10
CA PRO A 276 -6.55 -19.22 8.48
C PRO A 276 -5.52 -19.39 7.34
N SER A 277 -5.98 -19.61 6.12
CA SER A 277 -5.10 -19.79 4.96
C SER A 277 -4.26 -18.55 4.65
N VAL A 278 -4.83 -17.36 4.83
CA VAL A 278 -4.09 -16.11 4.67
C VAL A 278 -3.06 -15.93 5.79
N ALA A 279 -3.44 -16.23 7.03
CA ALA A 279 -2.52 -16.15 8.17
C ALA A 279 -1.34 -17.12 8.01
N ALA A 280 -1.59 -18.36 7.57
CA ALA A 280 -0.57 -19.38 7.31
C ALA A 280 0.37 -18.96 6.17
N GLY A 281 -0.18 -18.48 5.05
CA GLY A 281 0.61 -17.97 3.94
C GLY A 281 1.49 -16.79 4.33
N SER A 282 0.95 -15.84 5.11
CA SER A 282 1.70 -14.68 5.59
C SER A 282 2.81 -15.05 6.58
N LEU A 283 2.59 -16.05 7.45
CA LEU A 283 3.64 -16.60 8.30
C LEU A 283 4.78 -17.17 7.47
N LYS A 284 4.45 -17.96 6.43
CA LYS A 284 5.46 -18.54 5.53
C LYS A 284 6.24 -17.44 4.79
N VAL A 285 5.58 -16.39 4.36
CA VAL A 285 6.26 -15.24 3.73
C VAL A 285 7.26 -14.59 4.67
N LEU A 286 6.88 -14.31 5.93
CA LEU A 286 7.80 -13.73 6.91
C LEU A 286 9.01 -14.63 7.17
N GLU A 287 8.81 -15.96 7.24
CA GLU A 287 9.88 -16.95 7.35
C GLU A 287 10.85 -16.88 6.16
N MET A 288 10.32 -16.80 4.93
CA MET A 288 11.13 -16.68 3.71
C MET A 288 11.96 -15.38 3.72
N LEU A 289 11.35 -14.25 4.07
CA LEU A 289 12.00 -12.93 4.04
C LEU A 289 13.11 -12.77 5.09
N GLU A 290 13.06 -13.51 6.19
CA GLU A 290 14.14 -13.51 7.19
C GLU A 290 15.36 -14.33 6.74
N ASN A 291 15.17 -15.34 5.89
CA ASN A 291 16.20 -16.29 5.50
C ASN A 291 16.80 -16.04 4.11
N ASP A 292 16.09 -15.30 3.25
CA ASP A 292 16.52 -15.05 1.86
C ASP A 292 16.23 -13.61 1.41
N PHE A 293 17.25 -12.91 0.99
CA PHE A 293 17.17 -11.54 0.47
C PHE A 293 17.17 -11.47 -1.05
N SER A 294 17.28 -12.59 -1.76
CA SER A 294 17.41 -12.64 -3.23
C SER A 294 16.26 -11.98 -3.97
N LEU A 295 15.01 -12.13 -3.48
CA LEU A 295 13.85 -11.47 -4.07
C LEU A 295 13.92 -9.95 -3.95
N ARG A 296 14.42 -9.43 -2.82
CA ARG A 296 14.62 -7.99 -2.62
C ARG A 296 15.71 -7.45 -3.53
N GLU A 297 16.85 -8.13 -3.58
CA GLU A 297 17.96 -7.76 -4.45
C GLU A 297 17.52 -7.71 -5.91
N LYS A 298 16.77 -8.73 -6.37
CA LYS A 298 16.20 -8.77 -7.70
C LYS A 298 15.19 -7.66 -7.95
N LEU A 299 14.31 -7.36 -6.97
CA LEU A 299 13.36 -6.26 -7.07
C LEU A 299 14.07 -4.92 -7.31
N PHE A 300 15.10 -4.61 -6.52
CA PHE A 300 15.84 -3.36 -6.67
C PHE A 300 16.71 -3.32 -7.92
N ALA A 301 17.29 -4.45 -8.35
CA ALA A 301 17.98 -4.56 -9.63
C ALA A 301 17.03 -4.27 -10.81
N ASN A 302 15.84 -4.87 -10.80
CA ASN A 302 14.78 -4.63 -11.77
C ASN A 302 14.31 -3.16 -11.76
N THR A 303 14.15 -2.59 -10.58
CA THR A 303 13.77 -1.18 -10.39
C THR A 303 14.80 -0.25 -11.02
N LYS A 304 16.07 -0.46 -10.71
CA LYS A 304 17.17 0.35 -11.25
C LYS A 304 17.25 0.23 -12.77
N LEU A 305 17.21 -0.98 -13.31
CA LEU A 305 17.24 -1.21 -14.76
C LEU A 305 16.10 -0.48 -15.47
N PHE A 306 14.87 -0.62 -14.97
CA PHE A 306 13.72 0.05 -15.55
C PHE A 306 13.86 1.58 -15.47
N ALA A 307 14.26 2.13 -14.30
CA ALA A 307 14.43 3.57 -14.11
C ALA A 307 15.48 4.18 -15.06
N GLU A 308 16.59 3.48 -15.27
CA GLU A 308 17.63 3.91 -16.20
C GLU A 308 17.12 3.87 -17.65
N LYS A 309 16.54 2.76 -18.08
CA LYS A 309 16.10 2.56 -19.45
C LYS A 309 14.91 3.42 -19.86
N ILE A 310 13.94 3.64 -18.99
CA ILE A 310 12.79 4.49 -19.30
C ILE A 310 13.18 5.97 -19.44
N LYS A 311 14.20 6.43 -18.69
CA LYS A 311 14.77 7.76 -18.84
C LYS A 311 15.48 7.93 -20.19
N GLU A 312 16.19 6.89 -20.68
CA GLU A 312 16.82 6.87 -22.01
C GLU A 312 15.80 7.04 -23.15
N VAL A 313 14.56 6.55 -22.96
CA VAL A 313 13.44 6.79 -23.90
C VAL A 313 13.02 8.26 -23.93
N GLY A 314 13.43 9.07 -22.94
CA GLY A 314 13.07 10.48 -22.83
C GLY A 314 11.63 10.70 -22.34
N LEU A 315 11.10 9.76 -21.56
CA LEU A 315 9.86 9.94 -20.80
C LEU A 315 10.19 10.54 -19.42
N ASP A 316 9.37 11.46 -18.96
CA ASP A 316 9.49 12.02 -17.62
C ASP A 316 9.00 11.01 -16.59
N VAL A 317 9.81 10.71 -15.58
CA VAL A 317 9.49 9.74 -14.52
C VAL A 317 9.79 10.31 -13.14
N MET A 318 8.97 9.92 -12.18
CA MET A 318 9.27 10.14 -10.77
C MET A 318 10.06 8.93 -10.25
N ASP A 319 11.31 9.15 -9.87
CA ASP A 319 12.19 8.11 -9.34
C ASP A 319 12.53 8.42 -7.88
N GLY A 320 11.75 7.84 -6.98
CA GLY A 320 11.91 7.96 -5.52
C GLY A 320 12.80 6.88 -4.92
N GLY A 321 13.51 6.09 -5.73
CA GLY A 321 14.31 4.95 -5.27
C GLY A 321 13.48 3.75 -4.80
N THR A 322 12.21 3.70 -5.16
CA THR A 322 11.27 2.62 -4.82
C THR A 322 10.81 1.88 -6.07
N PRO A 323 10.24 0.66 -5.95
CA PRO A 323 9.69 -0.09 -7.08
C PRO A 323 8.46 0.54 -7.75
N ILE A 324 8.01 1.68 -7.29
CA ILE A 324 6.93 2.46 -7.90
C ILE A 324 7.57 3.57 -8.72
N ILE A 325 7.47 3.50 -10.05
CA ILE A 325 8.05 4.49 -10.97
C ILE A 325 6.93 5.05 -11.86
N PRO A 326 6.30 6.16 -11.47
CA PRO A 326 5.30 6.82 -12.30
C PRO A 326 5.92 7.42 -13.56
N VAL A 327 5.36 7.09 -14.73
CA VAL A 327 5.64 7.76 -16.00
C VAL A 327 4.67 8.92 -16.14
N MET A 328 5.19 10.14 -16.08
CA MET A 328 4.40 11.37 -16.04
C MET A 328 3.94 11.78 -17.44
N LEU A 329 2.64 11.94 -17.61
CA LEU A 329 2.04 12.32 -18.88
C LEU A 329 1.23 13.63 -18.77
N TYR A 330 0.95 14.05 -17.51
CA TYR A 330 0.28 15.30 -17.15
C TYR A 330 -1.16 15.42 -17.64
N ASP A 331 -1.41 15.15 -18.95
CA ASP A 331 -2.73 15.17 -19.58
C ASP A 331 -3.45 13.83 -19.41
N GLU A 332 -4.73 13.89 -19.06
CA GLU A 332 -5.54 12.71 -18.73
C GLU A 332 -5.83 11.84 -19.97
N HIS A 333 -6.11 12.47 -21.11
CA HIS A 333 -6.38 11.76 -22.36
C HIS A 333 -5.13 11.07 -22.90
N THR A 334 -3.98 11.75 -22.82
CA THR A 334 -2.67 11.18 -23.18
C THR A 334 -2.35 9.96 -22.33
N ALA A 335 -2.59 10.02 -21.02
CA ALA A 335 -2.33 8.89 -20.12
C ALA A 335 -3.24 7.68 -20.44
N VAL A 336 -4.52 7.91 -20.71
CA VAL A 336 -5.48 6.87 -21.07
C VAL A 336 -5.14 6.24 -22.42
N GLU A 337 -4.81 7.05 -23.44
CA GLU A 337 -4.44 6.54 -24.76
C GLU A 337 -3.12 5.76 -24.73
N MET A 338 -2.12 6.24 -23.99
CA MET A 338 -0.86 5.48 -23.81
C MET A 338 -1.13 4.13 -23.12
N ALA A 339 -1.90 4.09 -22.04
CA ALA A 339 -2.23 2.85 -21.36
C ALA A 339 -2.95 1.85 -22.28
N LYS A 340 -3.84 2.33 -23.15
CA LYS A 340 -4.54 1.51 -24.14
C LYS A 340 -3.56 0.90 -25.13
N ARG A 341 -2.67 1.69 -25.74
CA ARG A 341 -1.67 1.21 -26.70
C ARG A 341 -0.65 0.27 -26.08
N MET A 342 -0.22 0.54 -24.86
CA MET A 342 0.63 -0.39 -24.09
C MET A 342 -0.05 -1.76 -23.93
N MET A 343 -1.35 -1.77 -23.61
CA MET A 343 -2.14 -3.00 -23.51
C MET A 343 -2.22 -3.75 -24.86
N GLU A 344 -2.33 -3.04 -25.99
CA GLU A 344 -2.32 -3.62 -27.34
C GLU A 344 -0.98 -4.27 -27.68
N LYS A 345 0.12 -3.74 -27.11
CA LYS A 345 1.48 -4.30 -27.24
C LYS A 345 1.81 -5.40 -26.21
N GLY A 346 0.85 -5.81 -25.39
CA GLY A 346 1.03 -6.87 -24.40
C GLY A 346 1.60 -6.42 -23.05
N VAL A 347 1.50 -5.13 -22.70
CA VAL A 347 1.92 -4.59 -21.39
C VAL A 347 0.72 -4.03 -20.67
N TYR A 348 0.37 -4.64 -19.52
CA TYR A 348 -0.75 -4.20 -18.69
C TYR A 348 -0.30 -3.10 -17.74
N VAL A 349 -0.66 -1.88 -18.06
CA VAL A 349 -0.52 -0.68 -17.24
C VAL A 349 -1.86 0.01 -17.06
N VAL A 350 -1.96 0.89 -16.05
CA VAL A 350 -3.17 1.68 -15.76
C VAL A 350 -2.82 3.15 -15.69
N ALA A 351 -3.61 3.96 -16.38
CA ALA A 351 -3.56 5.41 -16.25
C ALA A 351 -4.23 5.87 -14.96
N PHE A 352 -3.57 6.78 -14.25
CA PHE A 352 -4.12 7.44 -13.08
C PHE A 352 -4.32 8.93 -13.36
N SER A 353 -5.55 9.41 -13.15
CA SER A 353 -5.97 10.78 -13.34
C SER A 353 -6.81 11.25 -12.16
N TYR A 354 -7.33 12.46 -12.22
CA TYR A 354 -8.27 12.96 -11.22
C TYR A 354 -9.50 12.01 -11.09
N PRO A 355 -10.02 11.75 -9.87
CA PRO A 355 -9.66 12.35 -8.59
C PRO A 355 -8.54 11.59 -7.82
N VAL A 356 -7.95 10.55 -8.38
CA VAL A 356 -6.91 9.73 -7.72
C VAL A 356 -5.60 10.49 -7.58
N VAL A 357 -5.27 11.29 -8.59
CA VAL A 357 -4.14 12.23 -8.59
C VAL A 357 -4.65 13.63 -8.95
N PRO A 358 -3.94 14.71 -8.57
CA PRO A 358 -4.37 16.08 -8.91
C PRO A 358 -4.50 16.30 -10.43
N ARG A 359 -5.36 17.24 -10.83
CA ARG A 359 -5.47 17.66 -12.24
C ARG A 359 -4.13 18.15 -12.77
N GLY A 360 -3.81 17.81 -14.02
CA GLY A 360 -2.51 18.12 -14.65
C GLY A 360 -1.34 17.29 -14.10
N LYS A 361 -1.62 16.19 -13.41
CA LYS A 361 -0.64 15.25 -12.87
C LYS A 361 -0.95 13.80 -13.27
N ALA A 362 -1.64 13.62 -14.40
CA ALA A 362 -1.96 12.30 -14.92
C ALA A 362 -0.68 11.52 -15.26
N ARG A 363 -0.71 10.22 -15.00
CA ARG A 363 0.45 9.34 -15.11
C ARG A 363 0.07 7.90 -15.38
N ILE A 364 1.00 7.12 -15.88
CA ILE A 364 0.99 5.67 -15.78
C ILE A 364 1.83 5.28 -14.58
N ARG A 365 1.23 4.65 -13.56
CA ARG A 365 1.98 4.14 -12.41
C ARG A 365 2.49 2.75 -12.74
N THR A 366 3.78 2.62 -13.01
CA THR A 366 4.42 1.31 -13.17
C THR A 366 4.86 0.77 -11.81
N GLN A 367 4.69 -0.54 -11.63
CA GLN A 367 5.11 -1.23 -10.42
C GLN A 367 6.02 -2.40 -10.79
N LEU A 368 7.26 -2.32 -10.32
CA LEU A 368 8.24 -3.37 -10.57
C LEU A 368 8.01 -4.55 -9.61
N SER A 369 8.40 -5.73 -10.08
CA SER A 369 8.30 -6.97 -9.32
C SER A 369 9.58 -7.79 -9.48
N ALA A 370 9.94 -8.52 -8.44
CA ALA A 370 11.00 -9.53 -8.51
C ALA A 370 10.66 -10.68 -9.47
N ALA A 371 9.38 -10.87 -9.80
CA ALA A 371 8.95 -11.88 -10.75
C ALA A 371 9.29 -11.54 -12.22
N LEU A 372 9.55 -10.27 -12.55
CA LEU A 372 9.95 -9.87 -13.91
C LEU A 372 11.36 -10.36 -14.22
N SER A 373 11.58 -10.80 -15.47
CA SER A 373 12.92 -11.01 -16.01
C SER A 373 13.50 -9.72 -16.57
N GLU A 374 14.79 -9.69 -16.83
CA GLU A 374 15.46 -8.58 -17.52
C GLU A 374 14.87 -8.37 -18.92
N GLU A 375 14.60 -9.47 -19.65
CA GLU A 375 13.97 -9.43 -20.96
C GLU A 375 12.57 -8.81 -20.91
N ASP A 376 11.76 -9.15 -19.88
CA ASP A 376 10.45 -8.52 -19.69
C ASP A 376 10.58 -7.00 -19.53
N ILE A 377 11.55 -6.54 -18.74
CA ILE A 377 11.79 -5.11 -18.49
C ILE A 377 12.20 -4.39 -19.77
N LEU A 378 13.15 -4.95 -20.52
CA LEU A 378 13.60 -4.38 -21.80
C LEU A 378 12.46 -4.34 -22.82
N PHE A 379 11.64 -5.38 -22.87
CA PHE A 379 10.44 -5.41 -23.72
C PHE A 379 9.44 -4.32 -23.33
N ILE A 380 9.18 -4.13 -22.02
CA ILE A 380 8.28 -3.09 -21.54
C ILE A 380 8.79 -1.69 -21.96
N VAL A 381 10.08 -1.43 -21.77
CA VAL A 381 10.71 -0.15 -22.15
C VAL A 381 10.60 0.09 -23.65
N GLU A 382 10.83 -0.94 -24.46
CA GLU A 382 10.69 -0.85 -25.91
C GLU A 382 9.23 -0.56 -26.33
N CYS A 383 8.24 -1.15 -25.65
CA CYS A 383 6.84 -0.81 -25.87
C CYS A 383 6.54 0.66 -25.54
N PHE A 384 7.08 1.20 -24.43
CA PHE A 384 6.94 2.62 -24.11
C PHE A 384 7.58 3.51 -25.18
N ARG A 385 8.77 3.16 -25.70
CA ARG A 385 9.44 3.89 -26.76
C ARG A 385 8.59 3.96 -28.04
N GLN A 386 8.08 2.80 -28.48
CA GLN A 386 7.22 2.72 -29.68
C GLN A 386 5.93 3.51 -29.50
N VAL A 387 5.24 3.35 -28.35
CA VAL A 387 3.99 4.07 -28.09
C VAL A 387 4.24 5.57 -28.02
N LYS A 388 5.34 6.01 -27.42
CA LYS A 388 5.74 7.43 -27.40
C LYS A 388 5.88 7.97 -28.82
N GLU A 389 6.61 7.29 -29.70
CA GLU A 389 6.79 7.68 -31.10
C GLU A 389 5.47 7.72 -31.87
N GLU A 390 4.63 6.68 -31.72
CA GLU A 390 3.29 6.60 -32.37
C GLU A 390 2.35 7.75 -31.93
N MET A 391 2.54 8.26 -30.71
CA MET A 391 1.74 9.36 -30.16
C MET A 391 2.37 10.73 -30.44
N GLY A 392 3.60 10.79 -30.96
CA GLY A 392 4.30 12.04 -31.24
C GLY A 392 4.72 12.82 -29.98
N LEU A 393 5.05 12.12 -28.90
CA LEU A 393 5.43 12.68 -27.59
C LEU A 393 6.95 12.92 -27.47
#